data_6028540be5f29d48c8334f6a2d27f3a4
#
_entry.id   6028540be5f29d48c8334f6a2d27f3a4
#
_cell.length_a   1.000
_cell.length_b   1.000
_cell.length_c   1.000
_cell.angle_alpha   90.00
_cell.angle_beta   90.00
_cell.angle_gamma   90.00
#
_symmetry.space_group_name_H-M   'P 1'
#
loop_
_entity.id
_entity.type
_entity.pdbx_description
1 polymer ?
#
loop_
_entity_poly.entity_id
_entity_poly.type
_entity_poly.pdbx_seq_one_letter_code
_entity_poly.pdbx_strand_id
1 'polypeptide(L)'
;MKRFGLLLAAGVALLALGSPAMAVDANPLPPAAVKAATDIQAKALAGSGAFGFVESLTVRVGPRLAGSPAARASHEWAEARFKELGLSNITVEPFTVDGWERGVESATITTPVAHHLHVSALGHSVTTPPEGITAPVVRFDTLEDLEAATAGSLKGKIAFVYKKMTRLQDGGGYGEAVGVRGKGPEAAARKGAVALLIRSIGTDSHRFPHTGITRYADDVTAIPAGALSNPDADQLNRVLGLGQPVNVKLVLSSQAMGPLSDANVMAEIKGRELPDEIVVIGAHLDSWDLGTGALDDGAGVGIVLATAKILKSMRSEEHTSELQSLRHL
;
A
#
# COMPACT_ATOMS: atom_id res chain seq x y z
N MET A 1 -68.83 6.70 48.81
CA MET A 1 -69.15 5.32 48.33
C MET A 1 -68.01 4.89 47.41
N LYS A 2 -67.29 3.83 47.79
CA LYS A 2 -66.16 3.24 47.13
C LYS A 2 -66.58 2.41 45.92
N ARG A 3 -65.90 2.51 44.79
CA ARG A 3 -65.83 1.45 43.79
C ARG A 3 -64.38 1.24 43.33
N PHE A 4 -63.86 0.09 43.68
CA PHE A 4 -62.61 -0.49 43.26
C PHE A 4 -62.75 -0.95 41.79
N GLY A 5 -61.86 -0.52 40.92
CA GLY A 5 -61.67 -1.07 39.60
C GLY A 5 -60.41 -1.92 39.52
N LEU A 6 -60.62 -3.21 39.25
CA LEU A 6 -59.58 -4.23 39.13
C LEU A 6 -58.93 -4.10 37.75
N LEU A 7 -57.60 -3.80 37.68
CA LEU A 7 -56.81 -3.84 36.46
C LEU A 7 -56.18 -5.25 36.33
N LEU A 8 -56.66 -6.00 35.31
CA LEU A 8 -56.02 -7.23 34.84
C LEU A 8 -54.76 -6.86 34.07
N ALA A 9 -53.61 -7.24 34.60
CA ALA A 9 -52.35 -7.20 33.83
C ALA A 9 -52.23 -8.49 33.02
N ALA A 10 -52.36 -8.37 31.68
CA ALA A 10 -52.08 -9.45 30.75
C ALA A 10 -50.57 -9.49 30.51
N GLY A 11 -49.86 -10.48 31.06
CA GLY A 11 -48.45 -10.74 30.78
C GLY A 11 -48.32 -11.35 29.38
N VAL A 12 -47.64 -10.63 28.50
CA VAL A 12 -47.20 -11.17 27.21
C VAL A 12 -45.88 -11.89 27.47
N ALA A 13 -45.91 -13.22 27.45
CA ALA A 13 -44.72 -14.05 27.45
C ALA A 13 -44.10 -14.00 26.04
N LEU A 14 -42.98 -13.27 25.90
CA LEU A 14 -42.16 -13.32 24.70
C LEU A 14 -41.41 -14.65 24.68
N LEU A 15 -41.87 -15.61 23.90
CA LEU A 15 -41.14 -16.80 23.53
C LEU A 15 -39.96 -16.36 22.60
N ALA A 16 -38.76 -16.23 23.15
CA ALA A 16 -37.54 -16.12 22.38
C ALA A 16 -37.30 -17.48 21.68
N LEU A 17 -37.72 -17.54 20.41
CA LEU A 17 -37.27 -18.60 19.50
C LEU A 17 -35.79 -18.37 19.25
N GLY A 18 -34.96 -19.01 20.06
CA GLY A 18 -33.55 -19.12 19.78
C GLY A 18 -33.36 -19.89 18.48
N SER A 19 -32.96 -19.20 17.41
CA SER A 19 -32.46 -19.88 16.22
C SER A 19 -31.32 -20.80 16.66
N PRO A 20 -31.34 -22.10 16.27
CA PRO A 20 -30.20 -22.94 16.55
C PRO A 20 -28.99 -22.33 15.81
N ALA A 21 -27.98 -21.91 16.55
CA ALA A 21 -26.68 -21.64 15.96
C ALA A 21 -26.31 -22.93 15.20
N MET A 22 -26.27 -22.84 13.86
CA MET A 22 -25.70 -23.91 13.06
C MET A 22 -24.28 -24.08 13.56
N ALA A 23 -24.05 -25.14 14.34
CA ALA A 23 -22.72 -25.62 14.59
C ALA A 23 -22.12 -25.91 13.21
N VAL A 24 -21.17 -25.09 12.78
CA VAL A 24 -20.30 -25.45 11.69
C VAL A 24 -19.63 -26.72 12.17
N ASP A 25 -19.99 -27.86 11.57
CA ASP A 25 -19.28 -29.11 11.77
C ASP A 25 -17.81 -28.83 11.38
N ALA A 26 -17.03 -28.47 12.37
CA ALA A 26 -15.59 -28.35 12.22
C ALA A 26 -15.09 -29.79 12.07
N ASN A 27 -15.03 -30.26 10.81
CA ASN A 27 -14.36 -31.50 10.47
C ASN A 27 -12.93 -31.35 11.03
N PRO A 28 -12.55 -32.06 12.10
CA PRO A 28 -11.27 -31.83 12.75
C PRO A 28 -10.19 -32.15 11.73
N LEU A 29 -9.22 -31.23 11.58
CA LEU A 29 -8.08 -31.45 10.71
C LEU A 29 -7.43 -32.80 11.06
N PRO A 30 -6.99 -33.59 10.06
CA PRO A 30 -6.29 -34.83 10.31
C PRO A 30 -5.10 -34.60 11.26
N PRO A 31 -4.83 -35.52 12.22
CA PRO A 31 -3.73 -35.35 13.16
C PRO A 31 -2.37 -35.08 12.50
N ALA A 32 -2.13 -35.68 11.33
CA ALA A 32 -0.93 -35.44 10.53
C ALA A 32 -0.82 -33.98 10.06
N ALA A 33 -1.93 -33.39 9.64
CA ALA A 33 -1.95 -31.97 9.22
C ALA A 33 -1.70 -31.03 10.40
N VAL A 34 -2.28 -31.33 11.58
CA VAL A 34 -2.03 -30.58 12.81
C VAL A 34 -0.56 -30.67 13.21
N LYS A 35 0.03 -31.87 13.15
CA LYS A 35 1.45 -32.07 13.44
C LYS A 35 2.33 -31.28 12.47
N ALA A 36 2.07 -31.36 11.15
CA ALA A 36 2.83 -30.64 10.14
C ALA A 36 2.75 -29.10 10.37
N ALA A 37 1.57 -28.57 10.67
CA ALA A 37 1.40 -27.16 10.99
C ALA A 37 2.20 -26.74 12.23
N THR A 38 2.20 -27.58 13.28
CA THR A 38 2.97 -27.34 14.52
C THR A 38 4.47 -27.35 14.24
N ASP A 39 4.96 -28.30 13.44
CA ASP A 39 6.37 -28.41 13.07
C ASP A 39 6.83 -27.19 12.23
N ILE A 40 6.00 -26.74 11.26
CA ILE A 40 6.25 -25.52 10.47
C ILE A 40 6.33 -24.30 11.39
N GLN A 41 5.37 -24.16 12.32
CA GLN A 41 5.35 -23.06 13.28
C GLN A 41 6.59 -23.05 14.16
N ALA A 42 6.98 -24.21 14.68
CA ALA A 42 8.20 -24.33 15.50
C ALA A 42 9.46 -23.93 14.74
N LYS A 43 9.62 -24.37 13.48
CA LYS A 43 10.74 -23.97 12.62
C LYS A 43 10.73 -22.47 12.33
N ALA A 44 9.56 -21.89 12.06
CA ALA A 44 9.43 -20.46 11.82
C ALA A 44 9.82 -19.62 13.04
N LEU A 45 9.40 -20.03 14.24
CA LEU A 45 9.72 -19.35 15.50
C LEU A 45 11.19 -19.54 15.92
N ALA A 46 11.82 -20.65 15.57
CA ALA A 46 13.26 -20.88 15.83
C ALA A 46 14.16 -20.01 14.95
N GLY A 47 13.64 -19.37 13.89
CA GLY A 47 14.36 -18.47 13.02
C GLY A 47 14.16 -18.79 11.53
N SER A 48 13.17 -18.16 10.92
CA SER A 48 12.82 -18.38 9.52
C SER A 48 13.89 -17.88 8.54
N GLY A 49 14.66 -16.86 8.93
CA GLY A 49 15.58 -16.12 8.05
C GLY A 49 14.89 -15.09 7.16
N ALA A 50 13.58 -14.81 7.35
CA ALA A 50 12.81 -13.84 6.57
C ALA A 50 13.48 -12.46 6.55
N PHE A 51 13.94 -11.96 7.70
CA PHE A 51 14.62 -10.67 7.80
C PHE A 51 15.87 -10.60 6.90
N GLY A 52 16.67 -11.66 6.81
CA GLY A 52 17.85 -11.70 5.93
C GLY A 52 17.51 -11.56 4.44
N PHE A 53 16.36 -12.06 4.00
CA PHE A 53 15.86 -11.83 2.63
C PHE A 53 15.46 -10.37 2.42
N VAL A 54 14.72 -9.77 3.38
CA VAL A 54 14.36 -8.34 3.33
C VAL A 54 15.61 -7.46 3.29
N GLU A 55 16.57 -7.68 4.21
CA GLU A 55 17.82 -6.97 4.25
C GLU A 55 18.57 -7.08 2.92
N SER A 56 18.71 -8.31 2.39
CA SER A 56 19.38 -8.55 1.11
C SER A 56 18.73 -7.79 -0.05
N LEU A 57 17.38 -7.80 -0.14
CA LEU A 57 16.64 -7.10 -1.18
C LEU A 57 16.83 -5.59 -1.06
N THR A 58 16.62 -5.04 0.13
CA THR A 58 16.64 -3.59 0.35
C THR A 58 18.03 -2.97 0.27
N VAL A 59 19.07 -3.71 0.66
CA VAL A 59 20.47 -3.21 0.63
C VAL A 59 21.11 -3.41 -0.75
N ARG A 60 20.81 -4.51 -1.45
CA ARG A 60 21.45 -4.83 -2.73
C ARG A 60 20.73 -4.22 -3.93
N VAL A 61 19.41 -4.10 -3.87
CA VAL A 61 18.58 -3.55 -4.95
C VAL A 61 18.07 -2.16 -4.58
N GLY A 62 17.48 -2.00 -3.38
CA GLY A 62 16.95 -0.72 -2.92
C GLY A 62 15.56 -0.41 -3.50
N PRO A 63 15.28 0.89 -3.76
CA PRO A 63 14.04 1.33 -4.43
C PRO A 63 13.93 0.73 -5.83
N ARG A 64 12.79 0.13 -6.14
CA ARG A 64 12.60 -0.70 -7.35
C ARG A 64 11.23 -0.52 -7.97
N LEU A 65 10.98 0.73 -8.42
CA LEU A 65 9.72 1.08 -9.07
C LEU A 65 9.49 0.18 -10.30
N ALA A 66 8.27 -0.32 -10.46
CA ALA A 66 7.89 -1.18 -11.57
C ALA A 66 8.32 -0.61 -12.93
N GLY A 67 8.90 -1.45 -13.78
CA GLY A 67 9.47 -1.07 -15.08
C GLY A 67 10.85 -0.41 -15.05
N SER A 68 11.40 -0.09 -13.86
CA SER A 68 12.71 0.53 -13.72
C SER A 68 13.87 -0.47 -13.90
N PRO A 69 15.11 0.02 -14.11
CA PRO A 69 16.30 -0.85 -14.06
C PRO A 69 16.45 -1.60 -12.73
N ALA A 70 16.04 -0.99 -11.61
CA ALA A 70 16.08 -1.63 -10.29
C ALA A 70 15.02 -2.73 -10.16
N ALA A 71 13.85 -2.60 -10.78
CA ALA A 71 12.88 -3.68 -10.87
C ALA A 71 13.49 -4.90 -11.57
N ARG A 72 14.17 -4.73 -12.71
CA ARG A 72 14.89 -5.83 -13.38
C ARG A 72 15.96 -6.46 -12.49
N ALA A 73 16.74 -5.66 -11.77
CA ALA A 73 17.72 -6.18 -10.82
C ALA A 73 17.05 -6.99 -9.68
N SER A 74 15.83 -6.64 -9.28
CA SER A 74 15.07 -7.42 -8.30
C SER A 74 14.60 -8.77 -8.85
N HIS A 75 14.27 -8.86 -10.14
CA HIS A 75 13.95 -10.16 -10.78
C HIS A 75 15.16 -11.10 -10.75
N GLU A 76 16.33 -10.61 -11.14
CA GLU A 76 17.59 -11.38 -11.09
C GLU A 76 17.92 -11.82 -9.65
N TRP A 77 17.69 -10.92 -8.69
CA TRP A 77 17.85 -11.23 -7.27
C TRP A 77 16.90 -12.35 -6.83
N ALA A 78 15.61 -12.28 -7.21
CA ALA A 78 14.61 -13.28 -6.86
C ALA A 78 14.94 -14.65 -7.47
N GLU A 79 15.32 -14.70 -8.76
CA GLU A 79 15.76 -15.95 -9.42
C GLU A 79 16.97 -16.57 -8.69
N ALA A 80 17.94 -15.75 -8.29
CA ALA A 80 19.10 -16.23 -7.53
C ALA A 80 18.67 -16.84 -6.18
N ARG A 81 17.74 -16.21 -5.46
CA ARG A 81 17.19 -16.76 -4.20
C ARG A 81 16.46 -18.08 -4.43
N PHE A 82 15.65 -18.17 -5.47
CA PHE A 82 14.95 -19.43 -5.81
C PHE A 82 15.94 -20.56 -6.12
N LYS A 83 17.00 -20.27 -6.88
CA LYS A 83 18.07 -21.24 -7.18
C LYS A 83 18.81 -21.70 -5.92
N GLU A 84 19.18 -20.76 -5.03
CA GLU A 84 19.82 -21.07 -3.74
C GLU A 84 18.95 -21.94 -2.83
N LEU A 85 17.64 -21.72 -2.84
CA LEU A 85 16.67 -22.53 -2.10
C LEU A 85 16.40 -23.89 -2.76
N GLY A 86 16.95 -24.16 -3.95
CA GLY A 86 16.75 -25.39 -4.70
C GLY A 86 15.31 -25.58 -5.18
N LEU A 87 14.59 -24.48 -5.48
CA LEU A 87 13.26 -24.55 -6.07
C LEU A 87 13.33 -24.97 -7.54
N SER A 88 12.23 -25.51 -8.04
CA SER A 88 12.11 -25.98 -9.43
C SER A 88 11.24 -25.04 -10.26
N ASN A 89 11.23 -25.24 -11.58
CA ASN A 89 10.37 -24.54 -12.55
C ASN A 89 10.43 -23.01 -12.37
N ILE A 90 11.65 -22.47 -12.25
CA ILE A 90 11.84 -21.02 -12.12
C ILE A 90 11.49 -20.38 -13.46
N THR A 91 10.51 -19.48 -13.46
CA THR A 91 10.03 -18.76 -14.63
C THR A 91 9.99 -17.26 -14.38
N VAL A 92 10.21 -16.50 -15.45
CA VAL A 92 10.07 -15.04 -15.48
C VAL A 92 9.04 -14.71 -16.54
N GLU A 93 7.87 -14.25 -16.13
CA GLU A 93 6.75 -13.93 -17.01
C GLU A 93 6.66 -12.43 -17.25
N PRO A 94 7.02 -11.94 -18.45
CA PRO A 94 6.99 -10.51 -18.72
C PRO A 94 5.56 -9.98 -18.87
N PHE A 95 5.35 -8.76 -18.43
CA PHE A 95 4.15 -7.97 -18.68
C PHE A 95 4.52 -6.50 -18.91
N THR A 96 3.54 -5.69 -19.27
CA THR A 96 3.75 -4.27 -19.56
C THR A 96 3.10 -3.41 -18.47
N VAL A 97 3.82 -2.38 -18.03
CA VAL A 97 3.33 -1.35 -17.11
C VAL A 97 3.43 0.03 -17.75
N ASP A 98 2.58 0.95 -17.32
CA ASP A 98 2.71 2.35 -17.69
C ASP A 98 3.85 2.97 -16.85
N GLY A 99 4.98 3.17 -17.51
CA GLY A 99 6.18 3.69 -16.87
C GLY A 99 6.02 5.15 -16.44
N TRP A 100 6.61 5.47 -15.31
CA TRP A 100 6.64 6.82 -14.76
C TRP A 100 7.96 7.03 -14.03
N GLU A 101 8.52 8.22 -14.14
CA GLU A 101 9.77 8.61 -13.50
C GLU A 101 9.59 9.90 -12.72
N ARG A 102 10.15 9.94 -11.52
CA ARG A 102 10.20 11.11 -10.66
C ARG A 102 11.35 11.99 -11.10
N GLY A 103 11.10 13.30 -11.13
CA GLY A 103 12.13 14.28 -11.46
C GLY A 103 12.45 15.19 -10.26
N VAL A 104 12.78 16.45 -10.57
CA VAL A 104 13.02 17.49 -9.57
C VAL A 104 11.69 17.89 -8.92
N GLU A 105 11.71 18.03 -7.60
CA GLU A 105 10.53 18.36 -6.79
C GLU A 105 10.85 19.50 -5.82
N SER A 106 10.04 20.54 -5.84
CA SER A 106 10.13 21.60 -4.85
C SER A 106 8.78 22.30 -4.64
N ALA A 107 8.53 22.71 -3.40
CA ALA A 107 7.42 23.59 -3.06
C ALA A 107 7.90 24.67 -2.12
N THR A 108 7.43 25.89 -2.32
CA THR A 108 7.81 27.05 -1.50
C THR A 108 6.61 27.96 -1.34
N ILE A 109 6.24 28.29 -0.10
CA ILE A 109 5.35 29.43 0.16
C ILE A 109 6.12 30.67 -0.25
N THR A 110 5.58 31.48 -1.18
CA THR A 110 6.22 32.71 -1.65
C THR A 110 5.62 33.97 -0.99
N THR A 111 4.39 33.87 -0.52
CA THR A 111 3.64 34.94 0.14
C THR A 111 2.85 34.30 1.30
N PRO A 112 2.74 34.92 2.48
CA PRO A 112 3.29 36.24 2.88
C PRO A 112 4.78 36.21 3.20
N VAL A 113 5.35 35.09 3.61
CA VAL A 113 6.77 34.90 3.94
C VAL A 113 7.27 33.61 3.31
N ALA A 114 8.46 33.66 2.70
CA ALA A 114 9.03 32.50 2.03
C ALA A 114 9.34 31.36 3.02
N HIS A 115 8.79 30.18 2.74
CA HIS A 115 9.08 28.93 3.46
C HIS A 115 9.19 27.77 2.49
N HIS A 116 10.26 27.01 2.59
CA HIS A 116 10.39 25.74 1.87
C HIS A 116 9.46 24.68 2.49
N LEU A 117 8.81 23.89 1.62
CA LEU A 117 7.94 22.78 1.99
C LEU A 117 8.48 21.52 1.33
N HIS A 118 8.64 20.43 2.09
CA HIS A 118 9.01 19.13 1.53
C HIS A 118 7.79 18.54 0.82
N VAL A 119 7.93 18.35 -0.48
CA VAL A 119 6.89 17.81 -1.37
C VAL A 119 7.45 16.64 -2.16
N SER A 120 6.61 15.67 -2.46
CA SER A 120 6.89 14.66 -3.47
C SER A 120 5.68 14.48 -4.37
N ALA A 121 5.93 14.36 -5.68
CA ALA A 121 4.88 14.11 -6.66
C ALA A 121 4.14 12.81 -6.33
N LEU A 122 2.84 12.81 -6.51
CA LEU A 122 2.07 11.58 -6.47
C LEU A 122 2.37 10.76 -7.72
N GLY A 123 2.33 9.44 -7.59
CA GLY A 123 2.59 8.54 -8.71
C GLY A 123 1.65 8.82 -9.88
N HIS A 124 2.20 8.86 -11.08
CA HIS A 124 1.54 9.27 -12.32
C HIS A 124 1.12 10.76 -12.37
N SER A 125 1.61 11.60 -11.46
CA SER A 125 1.46 13.05 -11.60
C SER A 125 2.12 13.52 -12.88
N VAL A 126 1.46 14.46 -13.57
CA VAL A 126 2.05 15.13 -14.72
C VAL A 126 3.03 16.24 -14.28
N THR A 127 3.90 16.63 -15.19
CA THR A 127 4.90 17.69 -14.94
C THR A 127 4.28 19.08 -14.83
N THR A 128 4.89 19.95 -14.05
CA THR A 128 4.66 21.42 -14.13
C THR A 128 5.40 22.00 -15.33
N PRO A 129 5.05 23.22 -15.80
CA PRO A 129 5.95 23.97 -16.67
C PRO A 129 7.37 24.08 -16.08
N PRO A 130 8.42 24.25 -16.88
CA PRO A 130 9.82 24.30 -16.40
C PRO A 130 10.06 25.34 -15.30
N GLU A 131 9.40 26.51 -15.39
CA GLU A 131 9.45 27.56 -14.37
C GLU A 131 8.65 27.25 -13.11
N GLY A 132 7.86 26.18 -13.13
CA GLY A 132 6.92 25.80 -12.08
C GLY A 132 5.59 26.56 -12.15
N ILE A 133 4.71 26.28 -11.22
CA ILE A 133 3.42 26.95 -11.04
C ILE A 133 3.51 27.82 -9.77
N THR A 134 3.23 29.11 -9.89
CA THR A 134 3.05 29.99 -8.73
C THR A 134 1.61 30.45 -8.70
N ALA A 135 0.85 30.05 -7.68
CA ALA A 135 -0.58 30.34 -7.60
C ALA A 135 -1.10 30.44 -6.16
N PRO A 136 -2.24 31.13 -5.95
CA PRO A 136 -2.93 31.16 -4.66
C PRO A 136 -3.39 29.75 -4.25
N VAL A 137 -3.31 29.45 -2.95
CA VAL A 137 -3.74 28.18 -2.38
C VAL A 137 -5.14 28.30 -1.80
N VAL A 138 -6.00 27.35 -2.15
CA VAL A 138 -7.33 27.17 -1.53
C VAL A 138 -7.36 25.87 -0.75
N ARG A 139 -7.66 25.96 0.55
CA ARG A 139 -7.68 24.82 1.46
C ARG A 139 -9.06 24.17 1.51
N PHE A 140 -9.07 22.84 1.60
CA PHE A 140 -10.21 21.98 1.88
C PHE A 140 -9.86 21.05 3.05
N ASP A 141 -10.83 20.75 3.90
CA ASP A 141 -10.61 19.82 5.03
C ASP A 141 -10.68 18.37 4.58
N THR A 142 -11.53 18.09 3.60
CA THR A 142 -11.80 16.72 3.11
C THR A 142 -11.86 16.69 1.58
N LEU A 143 -11.90 15.47 1.02
CA LEU A 143 -12.16 15.26 -0.41
C LEU A 143 -13.57 15.70 -0.78
N GLU A 144 -14.54 15.41 0.07
CA GLU A 144 -15.96 15.75 -0.11
C GLU A 144 -16.14 17.28 -0.21
N ASP A 145 -15.42 18.06 0.60
CA ASP A 145 -15.45 19.53 0.51
C ASP A 145 -14.91 20.03 -0.84
N LEU A 146 -13.84 19.42 -1.33
CA LEU A 146 -13.29 19.71 -2.67
C LEU A 146 -14.29 19.33 -3.78
N GLU A 147 -14.90 18.16 -3.70
CA GLU A 147 -15.90 17.69 -4.65
C GLU A 147 -17.15 18.58 -4.65
N ALA A 148 -17.56 19.10 -3.50
CA ALA A 148 -18.68 20.01 -3.35
C ALA A 148 -18.41 21.45 -3.84
N ALA A 149 -17.14 21.81 -4.08
CA ALA A 149 -16.78 23.14 -4.56
C ALA A 149 -17.42 23.45 -5.92
N THR A 150 -17.79 24.71 -6.12
CA THR A 150 -18.40 25.18 -7.36
C THR A 150 -17.47 24.93 -8.57
N ALA A 151 -18.02 24.47 -9.69
CA ALA A 151 -17.24 24.28 -10.91
C ALA A 151 -16.56 25.60 -11.33
N GLY A 152 -15.27 25.54 -11.70
CA GLY A 152 -14.47 26.69 -12.09
C GLY A 152 -13.98 27.59 -10.92
N SER A 153 -14.39 27.33 -9.67
CA SER A 153 -14.00 28.16 -8.53
C SER A 153 -12.48 28.12 -8.21
N LEU A 154 -11.80 27.10 -8.70
CA LEU A 154 -10.35 26.91 -8.55
C LEU A 154 -9.53 27.33 -9.74
N LYS A 155 -10.12 28.00 -10.73
CA LYS A 155 -9.39 28.45 -11.91
C LYS A 155 -8.17 29.29 -11.52
N GLY A 156 -6.97 28.86 -11.95
CA GLY A 156 -5.70 29.51 -11.66
C GLY A 156 -5.21 29.36 -10.20
N LYS A 157 -5.76 28.41 -9.43
CA LYS A 157 -5.41 28.19 -8.03
C LYS A 157 -4.88 26.79 -7.79
N ILE A 158 -4.09 26.61 -6.74
CA ILE A 158 -3.69 25.31 -6.20
C ILE A 158 -4.73 24.88 -5.18
N ALA A 159 -5.32 23.70 -5.35
CA ALA A 159 -6.12 23.08 -4.32
C ALA A 159 -5.21 22.44 -3.25
N PHE A 160 -5.53 22.60 -1.98
CA PHE A 160 -4.83 21.94 -0.88
C PHE A 160 -5.80 21.19 0.01
N VAL A 161 -5.74 19.87 0.03
CA VAL A 161 -6.59 19.04 0.91
C VAL A 161 -5.81 18.68 2.17
N TYR A 162 -6.30 19.19 3.30
CA TYR A 162 -5.69 19.03 4.62
C TYR A 162 -6.39 17.95 5.43
N LYS A 163 -6.52 16.75 4.88
CA LYS A 163 -7.10 15.60 5.60
C LYS A 163 -6.04 14.96 6.51
N LYS A 164 -6.29 14.94 7.81
CA LYS A 164 -5.47 14.18 8.76
C LYS A 164 -5.94 12.73 8.80
N MET A 165 -4.98 11.81 8.77
CA MET A 165 -5.25 10.40 9.01
C MET A 165 -5.46 10.16 10.51
N THR A 166 -6.50 9.44 10.87
CA THR A 166 -6.71 8.95 12.24
C THR A 166 -5.80 7.75 12.51
N ARG A 167 -5.09 7.77 13.64
CA ARG A 167 -4.26 6.65 14.06
C ARG A 167 -5.14 5.60 14.75
N LEU A 168 -5.35 4.48 14.08
CA LEU A 168 -6.07 3.31 14.59
C LEU A 168 -5.15 2.10 14.64
N GLN A 169 -5.38 1.19 15.58
CA GLN A 169 -4.54 0.00 15.76
C GLN A 169 -4.65 -0.98 14.59
N ASP A 170 -5.82 -1.06 13.96
CA ASP A 170 -6.12 -1.91 12.82
C ASP A 170 -5.74 -1.29 11.46
N GLY A 171 -5.20 -0.07 11.46
CA GLY A 171 -4.87 0.66 10.22
C GLY A 171 -6.08 1.26 9.48
N GLY A 172 -7.31 1.12 9.99
CA GLY A 172 -8.55 1.56 9.33
C GLY A 172 -8.54 3.04 8.91
N GLY A 173 -7.88 3.91 9.69
CA GLY A 173 -7.74 5.33 9.35
C GLY A 173 -7.02 5.60 8.03
N TYR A 174 -6.21 4.65 7.52
CA TYR A 174 -5.62 4.77 6.19
C TYR A 174 -6.68 4.67 5.09
N GLY A 175 -7.58 3.70 5.18
CA GLY A 175 -8.69 3.52 4.24
C GLY A 175 -9.59 4.76 4.15
N GLU A 176 -9.83 5.44 5.28
CA GLU A 176 -10.62 6.68 5.33
C GLU A 176 -9.92 7.88 4.67
N ALA A 177 -8.60 7.93 4.71
CA ALA A 177 -7.82 9.07 4.24
C ALA A 177 -7.31 8.92 2.80
N VAL A 178 -7.07 7.69 2.33
CA VAL A 178 -6.37 7.42 1.06
C VAL A 178 -7.11 7.93 -0.18
N GLY A 179 -8.43 8.09 -0.12
CA GLY A 179 -9.24 8.62 -1.21
C GLY A 179 -8.76 9.98 -1.72
N VAL A 180 -8.25 10.82 -0.82
CA VAL A 180 -7.69 12.15 -1.17
C VAL A 180 -6.55 12.03 -2.18
N ARG A 181 -5.69 11.03 -2.04
CA ARG A 181 -4.57 10.79 -2.95
C ARG A 181 -5.03 10.28 -4.31
N GLY A 182 -5.90 9.26 -4.32
CA GLY A 182 -6.32 8.61 -5.56
C GLY A 182 -7.26 9.43 -6.41
N LYS A 183 -8.21 10.13 -5.78
CA LYS A 183 -9.31 10.87 -6.44
C LYS A 183 -9.16 12.40 -6.39
N GLY A 184 -8.42 12.92 -5.42
CA GLY A 184 -8.25 14.36 -5.21
C GLY A 184 -7.74 15.11 -6.42
N PRO A 185 -6.72 14.60 -7.16
CA PRO A 185 -6.22 15.27 -8.36
C PRO A 185 -7.27 15.45 -9.45
N GLU A 186 -8.07 14.43 -9.73
CA GLU A 186 -9.18 14.52 -10.65
C GLU A 186 -10.26 15.50 -10.15
N ALA A 187 -10.65 15.42 -8.90
CA ALA A 187 -11.63 16.32 -8.31
C ALA A 187 -11.18 17.79 -8.42
N ALA A 188 -9.92 18.09 -8.14
CA ALA A 188 -9.34 19.42 -8.27
C ALA A 188 -9.33 19.91 -9.72
N ALA A 189 -8.95 19.04 -10.67
CA ALA A 189 -8.95 19.35 -12.10
C ALA A 189 -10.35 19.71 -12.60
N ARG A 190 -11.38 18.94 -12.23
CA ARG A 190 -12.79 19.23 -12.56
C ARG A 190 -13.29 20.56 -12.00
N LYS A 191 -12.66 21.11 -10.97
CA LYS A 191 -12.95 22.45 -10.41
C LYS A 191 -12.09 23.55 -11.03
N GLY A 192 -11.18 23.20 -11.95
CA GLY A 192 -10.31 24.14 -12.68
C GLY A 192 -9.00 24.46 -11.95
N ALA A 193 -8.60 23.72 -10.95
CA ALA A 193 -7.32 23.90 -10.27
C ALA A 193 -6.15 23.68 -11.25
N VAL A 194 -5.06 24.41 -11.01
CA VAL A 194 -3.81 24.27 -11.80
C VAL A 194 -2.86 23.24 -11.22
N ALA A 195 -3.05 22.87 -9.95
CA ALA A 195 -2.34 21.78 -9.26
C ALA A 195 -3.11 21.37 -8.00
N LEU A 196 -2.78 20.17 -7.48
CA LEU A 196 -3.22 19.72 -6.17
C LEU A 196 -2.02 19.50 -5.25
N LEU A 197 -2.16 19.92 -4.00
CA LEU A 197 -1.33 19.50 -2.87
C LEU A 197 -2.20 18.76 -1.86
N ILE A 198 -1.67 17.70 -1.28
CA ILE A 198 -2.32 17.00 -0.17
C ILE A 198 -1.41 16.96 1.05
N ARG A 199 -1.98 16.89 2.24
CA ARG A 199 -1.26 16.42 3.40
C ARG A 199 -0.96 14.94 3.21
N SER A 200 0.28 14.50 3.40
CA SER A 200 0.64 13.08 3.30
C SER A 200 -0.29 12.19 4.13
N ILE A 201 -0.69 11.06 3.57
CA ILE A 201 -1.47 10.06 4.27
C ILE A 201 -0.54 9.37 5.26
N GLY A 202 -0.71 9.64 6.52
CA GLY A 202 0.13 9.10 7.59
C GLY A 202 -0.05 9.83 8.90
N THR A 203 0.45 9.22 9.96
CA THR A 203 0.39 9.75 11.35
C THR A 203 1.76 10.09 11.91
N ASP A 204 2.77 10.09 11.05
CA ASP A 204 4.15 10.48 11.37
C ASP A 204 4.34 12.00 11.50
N SER A 205 5.51 12.41 11.96
CA SER A 205 5.91 13.82 12.11
C SER A 205 7.25 14.14 11.43
N HIS A 206 7.77 13.25 10.59
CA HIS A 206 8.99 13.52 9.82
C HIS A 206 8.70 14.27 8.50
N ARG A 207 9.74 14.83 7.89
CA ARG A 207 9.64 15.59 6.63
C ARG A 207 9.90 14.71 5.40
N PHE A 208 9.34 13.54 5.39
CA PHE A 208 9.37 12.63 4.26
C PHE A 208 7.93 12.42 3.76
N PRO A 209 7.55 12.96 2.60
CA PRO A 209 6.19 12.83 2.10
C PRO A 209 5.85 11.39 1.77
N HIS A 210 4.66 10.93 2.17
CA HIS A 210 4.10 9.66 1.75
C HIS A 210 3.35 9.84 0.43
N THR A 211 3.70 9.04 -0.57
CA THR A 211 3.13 9.10 -1.91
C THR A 211 2.32 7.85 -2.25
N GLY A 212 1.93 7.72 -3.49
CA GLY A 212 1.22 6.61 -4.07
C GLY A 212 0.52 7.03 -5.35
N ILE A 213 -0.14 6.12 -6.03
CA ILE A 213 -0.71 6.34 -7.36
C ILE A 213 -1.90 7.31 -7.35
N THR A 214 -1.99 8.13 -8.41
CA THR A 214 -3.18 8.90 -8.78
C THR A 214 -3.81 8.30 -10.02
N ARG A 215 -5.10 8.58 -10.21
CA ARG A 215 -5.82 8.16 -11.41
C ARG A 215 -6.72 9.30 -11.88
N TYR A 216 -6.93 9.38 -13.19
CA TYR A 216 -7.83 10.32 -13.83
C TYR A 216 -8.76 9.54 -14.76
N ALA A 217 -9.99 9.99 -14.90
CA ALA A 217 -10.88 9.54 -15.97
C ALA A 217 -10.41 10.10 -17.31
N ASP A 218 -10.72 9.40 -18.40
CA ASP A 218 -10.24 9.74 -19.77
C ASP A 218 -10.70 11.13 -20.25
N ASP A 219 -11.80 11.64 -19.70
CA ASP A 219 -12.36 12.95 -20.01
C ASP A 219 -11.73 14.10 -19.22
N VAL A 220 -10.76 13.84 -18.35
CA VAL A 220 -10.13 14.83 -17.47
C VAL A 220 -8.70 15.11 -17.88
N THR A 221 -8.39 16.38 -18.13
CA THR A 221 -6.99 16.81 -18.29
C THR A 221 -6.28 16.74 -16.96
N ALA A 222 -5.24 15.91 -16.88
CA ALA A 222 -4.45 15.72 -15.66
C ALA A 222 -3.72 17.02 -15.27
N ILE A 223 -3.59 17.25 -13.97
CA ILE A 223 -2.88 18.38 -13.37
C ILE A 223 -1.74 17.88 -12.48
N PRO A 224 -0.66 18.65 -12.25
CA PRO A 224 0.37 18.31 -11.29
C PRO A 224 -0.20 18.10 -9.88
N ALA A 225 0.22 17.01 -9.23
CA ALA A 225 -0.26 16.64 -7.90
C ALA A 225 0.88 16.17 -7.01
N GLY A 226 0.98 16.69 -5.79
CA GLY A 226 2.01 16.35 -4.83
C GLY A 226 1.49 16.19 -3.41
N ALA A 227 2.22 15.37 -2.63
CA ALA A 227 2.02 15.24 -1.20
C ALA A 227 3.06 16.08 -0.46
N LEU A 228 2.60 16.92 0.46
CA LEU A 228 3.48 17.60 1.43
C LEU A 228 3.76 16.69 2.61
N SER A 229 4.95 16.78 3.18
CA SER A 229 5.19 16.15 4.48
C SER A 229 4.17 16.60 5.52
N ASN A 230 3.89 15.78 6.52
CA ASN A 230 2.91 16.13 7.55
C ASN A 230 3.25 17.44 8.29
N PRO A 231 4.52 17.68 8.72
CA PRO A 231 4.87 18.95 9.33
C PRO A 231 4.74 20.16 8.40
N ASP A 232 5.06 19.99 7.10
CA ASP A 232 5.00 21.11 6.15
C ASP A 232 3.55 21.40 5.71
N ALA A 233 2.71 20.38 5.60
CA ALA A 233 1.27 20.54 5.42
C ALA A 233 0.64 21.27 6.62
N ASP A 234 1.04 20.91 7.86
CA ASP A 234 0.62 21.59 9.07
C ASP A 234 1.11 23.04 9.10
N GLN A 235 2.32 23.32 8.60
CA GLN A 235 2.87 24.67 8.43
C GLN A 235 2.04 25.49 7.43
N LEU A 236 1.79 24.96 6.23
CA LEU A 236 0.96 25.63 5.21
C LEU A 236 -0.44 25.93 5.76
N ASN A 237 -1.04 24.96 6.45
CA ASN A 237 -2.34 25.14 7.09
C ASN A 237 -2.37 26.29 8.10
N ARG A 238 -1.33 26.44 8.93
CA ARG A 238 -1.23 27.56 9.90
C ARG A 238 -1.09 28.90 9.18
N VAL A 239 -0.27 28.97 8.12
CA VAL A 239 -0.10 30.19 7.34
C VAL A 239 -1.41 30.63 6.67
N LEU A 240 -2.16 29.67 6.10
CA LEU A 240 -3.51 29.94 5.56
C LEU A 240 -4.49 30.45 6.63
N GLY A 241 -4.38 29.94 7.86
CA GLY A 241 -5.19 30.36 9.00
C GLY A 241 -4.97 31.80 9.46
N LEU A 242 -3.90 32.48 9.00
CA LEU A 242 -3.65 33.89 9.30
C LEU A 242 -4.56 34.87 8.51
N GLY A 243 -5.38 34.36 7.57
CA GLY A 243 -6.35 35.13 6.81
C GLY A 243 -5.74 36.00 5.70
N GLN A 244 -4.45 35.86 5.40
CA GLN A 244 -3.78 36.55 4.30
C GLN A 244 -3.70 35.69 3.05
N PRO A 245 -3.63 36.26 1.85
CA PRO A 245 -3.38 35.51 0.64
C PRO A 245 -2.07 34.72 0.71
N VAL A 246 -2.12 33.42 0.41
CA VAL A 246 -0.96 32.54 0.45
C VAL A 246 -0.72 32.01 -0.98
N ASN A 247 0.46 32.30 -1.52
CA ASN A 247 0.89 31.74 -2.79
C ASN A 247 1.96 30.65 -2.55
N VAL A 248 1.88 29.59 -3.32
CA VAL A 248 2.90 28.54 -3.38
C VAL A 248 3.48 28.46 -4.77
N LYS A 249 4.81 28.42 -4.87
CA LYS A 249 5.53 27.98 -6.06
C LYS A 249 5.76 26.48 -5.96
N LEU A 250 5.27 25.74 -6.97
CA LEU A 250 5.38 24.29 -7.07
C LEU A 250 6.15 23.93 -8.34
N VAL A 251 7.15 23.06 -8.21
CA VAL A 251 7.87 22.43 -9.32
C VAL A 251 7.79 20.92 -9.12
N LEU A 252 7.24 20.22 -10.10
CA LEU A 252 7.22 18.77 -10.19
C LEU A 252 7.60 18.41 -11.63
N SER A 253 8.76 17.79 -11.85
CA SER A 253 9.24 17.45 -13.19
C SER A 253 9.16 15.94 -13.49
N SER A 254 8.18 15.27 -12.88
CA SER A 254 7.87 13.87 -13.16
C SER A 254 7.39 13.65 -14.60
N GLN A 255 7.69 12.48 -15.16
CA GLN A 255 7.43 12.18 -16.56
C GLN A 255 6.78 10.80 -16.74
N ALA A 256 5.80 10.73 -17.65
CA ALA A 256 5.33 9.46 -18.17
C ALA A 256 6.35 8.90 -19.16
N MET A 257 6.78 7.66 -18.95
CA MET A 257 7.79 6.97 -19.77
C MET A 257 7.19 6.09 -20.86
N GLY A 258 5.86 6.03 -20.93
CA GLY A 258 5.16 5.10 -21.80
C GLY A 258 5.23 3.65 -21.32
N PRO A 259 4.90 2.69 -22.20
CA PRO A 259 4.92 1.26 -21.84
C PRO A 259 6.33 0.78 -21.54
N LEU A 260 6.54 0.21 -20.36
CA LEU A 260 7.80 -0.43 -19.93
C LEU A 260 7.55 -1.91 -19.62
N SER A 261 8.57 -2.75 -19.82
CA SER A 261 8.50 -4.17 -19.46
C SER A 261 8.85 -4.37 -17.99
N ASP A 262 8.05 -5.18 -17.33
CA ASP A 262 8.28 -5.72 -16.00
C ASP A 262 8.01 -7.23 -16.00
N ALA A 263 8.16 -7.96 -14.88
CA ALA A 263 7.92 -9.39 -14.87
C ALA A 263 7.48 -9.93 -13.51
N ASN A 264 6.67 -10.98 -13.54
CA ASN A 264 6.46 -11.88 -12.40
C ASN A 264 7.58 -12.91 -12.36
N VAL A 265 8.13 -13.18 -11.18
CA VAL A 265 9.15 -14.22 -10.98
C VAL A 265 8.53 -15.33 -10.13
N MET A 266 8.47 -16.54 -10.64
CA MET A 266 7.80 -17.68 -10.02
C MET A 266 8.73 -18.88 -9.91
N ALA A 267 8.48 -19.71 -8.90
CA ALA A 267 9.15 -21.00 -8.71
C ALA A 267 8.24 -21.97 -7.96
N GLU A 268 8.58 -23.25 -7.99
CA GLU A 268 7.76 -24.31 -7.42
C GLU A 268 8.49 -25.19 -6.41
N ILE A 269 7.73 -25.71 -5.46
CA ILE A 269 8.02 -26.93 -4.72
C ILE A 269 6.98 -27.94 -5.16
N LYS A 270 7.33 -28.86 -6.08
CA LYS A 270 6.37 -29.81 -6.65
C LYS A 270 5.80 -30.71 -5.55
N GLY A 271 4.47 -30.84 -5.50
CA GLY A 271 3.78 -31.76 -4.60
C GLY A 271 4.23 -33.21 -4.77
N ARG A 272 4.16 -34.02 -3.69
CA ARG A 272 4.54 -35.44 -3.72
C ARG A 272 3.34 -36.31 -4.07
N GLU A 273 2.20 -36.10 -3.40
CA GLU A 273 1.00 -36.93 -3.52
C GLU A 273 0.02 -36.41 -4.55
N LEU A 274 -0.18 -35.08 -4.57
CA LEU A 274 -1.11 -34.37 -5.44
C LEU A 274 -0.37 -33.29 -6.23
N PRO A 275 0.52 -33.67 -7.16
CA PRO A 275 1.41 -32.71 -7.85
C PRO A 275 0.67 -31.73 -8.79
N ASP A 276 -0.58 -32.03 -9.13
CA ASP A 276 -1.42 -31.20 -9.98
C ASP A 276 -2.29 -30.22 -9.18
N GLU A 277 -2.32 -30.36 -7.83
CA GLU A 277 -2.96 -29.38 -6.96
C GLU A 277 -1.98 -28.27 -6.60
N ILE A 278 -2.36 -27.03 -6.91
CA ILE A 278 -1.47 -25.87 -6.76
C ILE A 278 -1.98 -24.96 -5.62
N VAL A 279 -1.11 -24.67 -4.69
CA VAL A 279 -1.30 -23.60 -3.69
C VAL A 279 -0.33 -22.47 -4.02
N VAL A 280 -0.87 -21.28 -4.32
CA VAL A 280 -0.08 -20.09 -4.64
C VAL A 280 0.09 -19.23 -3.40
N ILE A 281 1.34 -18.87 -3.10
CA ILE A 281 1.67 -17.81 -2.14
C ILE A 281 2.50 -16.75 -2.86
N GLY A 282 2.26 -15.48 -2.57
CA GLY A 282 2.91 -14.40 -3.31
C GLY A 282 3.05 -13.12 -2.50
N ALA A 283 3.90 -12.25 -3.01
CA ALA A 283 4.12 -10.88 -2.55
C ALA A 283 4.53 -10.05 -3.77
N HIS A 284 4.28 -8.73 -3.73
CA HIS A 284 4.79 -7.92 -4.84
C HIS A 284 6.26 -7.55 -4.61
N LEU A 285 7.03 -7.61 -5.69
CA LEU A 285 8.48 -7.43 -5.64
C LEU A 285 8.89 -5.96 -5.79
N ASP A 286 8.11 -5.18 -6.51
CA ASP A 286 8.34 -3.75 -6.72
C ASP A 286 8.14 -2.92 -5.45
N SER A 287 8.62 -1.70 -5.48
CA SER A 287 8.38 -0.69 -4.45
C SER A 287 8.29 0.71 -5.07
N TRP A 288 7.80 1.67 -4.29
CA TRP A 288 7.96 3.07 -4.67
C TRP A 288 9.45 3.48 -4.66
N ASP A 289 9.76 4.47 -5.49
CA ASP A 289 11.10 5.01 -5.72
C ASP A 289 11.69 5.82 -4.55
N LEU A 290 10.84 6.29 -3.63
CA LEU A 290 11.26 7.11 -2.48
C LEU A 290 11.78 6.30 -1.29
N GLY A 291 11.61 4.99 -1.28
CA GLY A 291 12.02 4.13 -0.18
C GLY A 291 12.44 2.76 -0.66
N THR A 292 13.18 2.03 0.17
CA THR A 292 13.67 0.68 -0.16
C THR A 292 12.57 -0.39 -0.19
N GLY A 293 11.33 -0.05 0.17
CA GLY A 293 10.22 -0.99 0.21
C GLY A 293 10.45 -2.18 1.14
N ALA A 294 11.00 -1.91 2.34
CA ALA A 294 11.28 -2.98 3.30
C ALA A 294 10.00 -3.58 3.90
N LEU A 295 8.99 -2.73 4.17
CA LEU A 295 7.71 -3.15 4.71
C LEU A 295 6.71 -3.44 3.59
N ASP A 296 6.64 -2.57 2.58
CA ASP A 296 5.73 -2.64 1.43
C ASP A 296 6.52 -2.89 0.13
N ASP A 297 6.68 -4.13 -0.40
CA ASP A 297 6.26 -5.38 0.24
C ASP A 297 7.46 -6.33 0.46
N GLY A 298 8.64 -5.78 0.72
CA GLY A 298 9.83 -6.59 1.05
C GLY A 298 9.59 -7.56 2.20
N ALA A 299 8.74 -7.20 3.18
CA ALA A 299 8.36 -8.08 4.27
C ALA A 299 7.58 -9.30 3.76
N GLY A 300 6.61 -9.11 2.86
CA GLY A 300 5.89 -10.20 2.20
C GLY A 300 6.83 -11.09 1.39
N VAL A 301 7.74 -10.51 0.60
CA VAL A 301 8.78 -11.26 -0.15
C VAL A 301 9.63 -12.10 0.81
N GLY A 302 10.07 -11.53 1.93
CA GLY A 302 10.84 -12.25 2.95
C GLY A 302 10.06 -13.41 3.57
N ILE A 303 8.77 -13.22 3.85
CA ILE A 303 7.88 -14.26 4.39
C ILE A 303 7.69 -15.39 3.37
N VAL A 304 7.44 -15.07 2.11
CA VAL A 304 7.25 -16.05 1.03
C VAL A 304 8.51 -16.92 0.84
N LEU A 305 9.69 -16.28 0.76
CA LEU A 305 10.97 -16.99 0.63
C LEU A 305 11.30 -17.85 1.86
N ALA A 306 11.02 -17.33 3.06
CA ALA A 306 11.22 -18.09 4.30
C ALA A 306 10.27 -19.28 4.40
N THR A 307 9.03 -19.13 3.97
CA THR A 307 8.06 -20.23 3.88
C THR A 307 8.56 -21.31 2.92
N ALA A 308 8.98 -20.93 1.73
CA ALA A 308 9.56 -21.87 0.75
C ALA A 308 10.78 -22.62 1.31
N LYS A 309 11.68 -21.90 2.02
CA LYS A 309 12.85 -22.49 2.67
C LYS A 309 12.45 -23.53 3.73
N ILE A 310 11.47 -23.24 4.59
CA ILE A 310 11.01 -24.15 5.63
C ILE A 310 10.38 -25.39 4.99
N LEU A 311 9.45 -25.23 4.05
CA LEU A 311 8.78 -26.34 3.37
C LEU A 311 9.79 -27.24 2.65
N LYS A 312 10.78 -26.64 1.96
CA LYS A 312 11.84 -27.40 1.29
C LYS A 312 12.69 -28.22 2.27
N SER A 313 13.02 -27.63 3.44
CA SER A 313 13.80 -28.34 4.47
C SER A 313 13.06 -29.53 5.06
N MET A 314 11.78 -29.40 5.36
CA MET A 314 10.95 -30.47 5.88
C MET A 314 10.86 -31.65 4.90
N ARG A 315 10.69 -31.36 3.61
CA ARG A 315 10.66 -32.39 2.56
C ARG A 315 11.99 -33.15 2.44
N SER A 316 13.12 -32.48 2.64
CA SER A 316 14.45 -33.12 2.63
C SER A 316 14.65 -34.01 3.85
N GLU A 317 14.12 -33.66 5.01
CA GLU A 317 14.19 -34.47 6.24
C GLU A 317 13.35 -35.75 6.12
N GLU A 318 12.16 -35.68 5.51
CA GLU A 318 11.33 -36.86 5.22
C GLU A 318 12.06 -37.89 4.35
N HIS A 319 12.72 -37.47 3.27
CA HIS A 319 13.51 -38.35 2.42
C HIS A 319 14.70 -38.99 3.16
N THR A 320 15.30 -38.27 4.09
CA THR A 320 16.43 -38.80 4.88
C THR A 320 15.95 -39.88 5.86
N SER A 321 14.76 -39.72 6.46
CA SER A 321 14.17 -40.73 7.36
C SER A 321 13.72 -41.99 6.61
N GLU A 322 13.19 -41.89 5.40
CA GLU A 322 12.84 -43.03 4.54
C GLU A 322 14.09 -43.85 4.12
N LEU A 323 15.18 -43.16 3.77
CA LEU A 323 16.46 -43.80 3.43
C LEU A 323 17.11 -44.52 4.62
N GLN A 324 16.94 -43.98 5.84
CA GLN A 324 17.41 -44.63 7.06
C GLN A 324 16.59 -45.86 7.40
N SER A 325 15.26 -45.87 7.18
CA SER A 325 14.42 -47.04 7.38
C SER A 325 14.73 -48.18 6.43
N LEU A 326 15.14 -47.87 5.17
CA LEU A 326 15.52 -48.86 4.16
C LEU A 326 16.93 -49.47 4.41
N ARG A 327 17.78 -48.87 5.25
CA ARG A 327 19.09 -49.41 5.61
C ARG A 327 19.04 -50.44 6.78
N HIS A 328 17.90 -50.61 7.38
CA HIS A 328 17.64 -51.55 8.47
C HIS A 328 16.78 -52.78 8.06
N LEU A 329 16.49 -52.92 6.75
CA LEU A 329 15.94 -54.09 6.13
C LEU A 329 17.00 -54.84 5.33
#